data_316b7a5ecb2c2f23f5c831acbe53a209
#
_entry.id   316b7a5ecb2c2f23f5c831acbe53a209
#
_cell.length_a   1.000
_cell.length_b   1.000
_cell.length_c   1.000
_cell.angle_alpha   90.00
_cell.angle_beta   90.00
_cell.angle_gamma   90.00
#
_symmetry.space_group_name_H-M   'P 1'
#
loop_
_entity.id
_entity.type
_entity.pdbx_description
1 polymer ?
#
loop_
_entity_poly.entity_id
_entity_poly.type
_entity_poly.pdbx_seq_one_letter_code
_entity_poly.pdbx_strand_id
1 'polypeptide(L)'
;DNKTKAFVNYDPNKEVKKSKFNFVTNFKTHFIAPIIVFVLAIIVTIITGVNLGVDFKGGSDISVVSNSKINPNEVEKSVQDLGYKVSDVTTQNDSTVYVKVEDVLTENEIKTTQNKLEDKYDAKIEIAVVSNVVKRDLIKNAIIALLFAFVGIALYISLRYKFSYAVSALIALAQDIIMMFCLFSIFNIEINTMYIAAILTIVGYSINNTIVIFDRIRENMKIMKLENKISKEDYDKLVDTSI
;
A
#
# COMPACT_ATOMS: atom_id res chain seq x y z
N ASP A 1 -35.88 -17.54 -13.17
CA ASP A 1 -34.70 -17.04 -13.84
C ASP A 1 -33.55 -18.02 -13.71
N ASN A 2 -33.39 -18.88 -14.76
CA ASN A 2 -32.52 -20.05 -14.71
C ASN A 2 -31.00 -19.73 -14.79
N LYS A 3 -30.62 -18.49 -15.02
CA LYS A 3 -29.21 -18.07 -15.13
C LYS A 3 -28.53 -17.77 -13.78
N THR A 4 -29.29 -17.57 -12.73
CA THR A 4 -28.75 -17.28 -11.37
C THR A 4 -28.51 -18.54 -10.54
N LYS A 5 -28.96 -19.70 -10.98
CA LYS A 5 -28.79 -20.99 -10.27
C LYS A 5 -27.42 -21.65 -10.48
N ALA A 6 -26.64 -21.21 -11.47
CA ALA A 6 -25.40 -21.90 -11.86
C ALA A 6 -24.16 -21.50 -11.05
N PHE A 7 -24.22 -20.46 -10.19
CA PHE A 7 -23.03 -19.93 -9.52
C PHE A 7 -23.00 -20.06 -7.98
N VAL A 8 -24.07 -20.58 -7.36
CA VAL A 8 -24.09 -20.83 -5.92
C VAL A 8 -24.68 -22.20 -5.71
N ASN A 9 -23.95 -23.13 -5.12
CA ASN A 9 -24.47 -24.37 -4.58
C ASN A 9 -25.40 -24.01 -3.41
N TYR A 10 -26.65 -23.63 -3.75
CA TYR A 10 -27.69 -23.34 -2.77
C TYR A 10 -28.18 -24.67 -2.18
N ASP A 11 -27.83 -24.92 -0.92
CA ASP A 11 -28.41 -25.98 -0.12
C ASP A 11 -29.54 -25.38 0.74
N PRO A 12 -30.83 -25.71 0.45
CA PRO A 12 -31.97 -25.16 1.20
C PRO A 12 -32.01 -25.65 2.66
N ASN A 13 -31.23 -26.68 3.04
CA ASN A 13 -31.18 -27.24 4.38
C ASN A 13 -29.99 -26.73 5.19
N LYS A 14 -29.16 -25.85 4.61
CA LYS A 14 -28.00 -25.28 5.28
C LYS A 14 -28.45 -24.23 6.31
N GLU A 15 -28.26 -24.55 7.57
CA GLU A 15 -28.47 -23.59 8.65
C GLU A 15 -27.38 -22.50 8.64
N VAL A 16 -27.79 -21.25 8.83
CA VAL A 16 -26.85 -20.12 8.99
C VAL A 16 -26.17 -20.28 10.35
N LYS A 17 -24.85 -20.46 10.36
CA LYS A 17 -24.06 -20.53 11.60
C LYS A 17 -24.17 -19.18 12.32
N LYS A 18 -24.54 -19.22 13.62
CA LYS A 18 -24.54 -18.02 14.46
C LYS A 18 -23.09 -17.49 14.58
N SER A 19 -22.90 -16.22 14.30
CA SER A 19 -21.63 -15.55 14.57
C SER A 19 -21.36 -15.51 16.08
N LYS A 20 -20.10 -15.72 16.45
CA LYS A 20 -19.63 -15.53 17.84
C LYS A 20 -19.34 -14.06 18.13
N PHE A 21 -19.22 -13.23 17.10
CA PHE A 21 -18.85 -11.81 17.20
C PHE A 21 -19.97 -10.95 16.63
N ASN A 22 -20.29 -9.86 17.32
CA ASN A 22 -21.28 -8.87 16.88
C ASN A 22 -20.55 -7.67 16.25
N PHE A 23 -20.13 -7.82 14.98
CA PHE A 23 -19.37 -6.79 14.28
C PHE A 23 -20.19 -5.53 14.04
N VAL A 24 -21.44 -5.68 13.60
CA VAL A 24 -22.31 -4.54 13.29
C VAL A 24 -22.74 -3.81 14.54
N THR A 25 -23.12 -4.53 15.62
CA THR A 25 -23.52 -3.91 16.87
C THR A 25 -22.38 -3.11 17.50
N ASN A 26 -21.14 -3.61 17.38
CA ASN A 26 -19.94 -3.01 17.94
C ASN A 26 -19.10 -2.25 16.90
N PHE A 27 -19.68 -1.84 15.76
CA PHE A 27 -18.93 -1.23 14.67
C PHE A 27 -18.08 -0.03 15.11
N LYS A 28 -18.59 0.80 16.05
CA LYS A 28 -17.85 1.94 16.61
C LYS A 28 -16.53 1.53 17.26
N THR A 29 -16.51 0.39 17.96
CA THR A 29 -15.30 -0.13 18.60
C THR A 29 -14.25 -0.55 17.58
N HIS A 30 -14.67 -1.09 16.44
CA HIS A 30 -13.75 -1.49 15.37
C HIS A 30 -13.08 -0.31 14.67
N PHE A 31 -13.72 0.88 14.68
CA PHE A 31 -13.13 2.11 14.14
C PHE A 31 -12.14 2.79 15.08
N ILE A 32 -12.10 2.43 16.38
CA ILE A 32 -11.17 3.05 17.34
C ILE A 32 -9.73 2.77 16.95
N ALA A 33 -9.37 1.52 16.63
CA ALA A 33 -8.01 1.15 16.26
C ALA A 33 -7.50 1.88 14.99
N PRO A 34 -8.23 1.88 13.86
CA PRO A 34 -7.88 2.69 12.69
C PRO A 34 -7.71 4.19 12.99
N ILE A 35 -8.60 4.77 13.82
CA ILE A 35 -8.52 6.19 14.18
C ILE A 35 -7.25 6.47 15.00
N ILE A 36 -6.90 5.61 15.97
CA ILE A 36 -5.68 5.76 16.76
C ILE A 36 -4.45 5.71 15.83
N VAL A 37 -4.39 4.74 14.93
CA VAL A 37 -3.28 4.62 13.96
C VAL A 37 -3.19 5.86 13.08
N PHE A 38 -4.32 6.38 12.60
CA PHE A 38 -4.37 7.59 11.77
C PHE A 38 -3.87 8.82 12.53
N VAL A 39 -4.30 9.02 13.78
CA VAL A 39 -3.85 10.14 14.62
C VAL A 39 -2.34 10.03 14.91
N LEU A 40 -1.85 8.83 15.25
CA LEU A 40 -0.42 8.59 15.45
C LEU A 40 0.39 8.90 14.19
N ALA A 41 -0.09 8.45 13.04
CA ALA A 41 0.57 8.73 11.75
C ALA A 41 0.66 10.23 11.47
N ILE A 42 -0.40 10.99 11.74
CA ILE A 42 -0.39 12.46 11.58
C ILE A 42 0.67 13.08 12.49
N ILE A 43 0.72 12.69 13.76
CA ILE A 43 1.70 13.22 14.73
C ILE A 43 3.12 12.93 14.26
N VAL A 44 3.40 11.67 13.89
CA VAL A 44 4.73 11.27 13.40
C VAL A 44 5.07 12.03 12.12
N THR A 45 4.15 12.11 11.15
CA THR A 45 4.37 12.84 9.89
C THR A 45 4.68 14.31 10.11
N ILE A 46 4.05 14.97 11.10
CA ILE A 46 4.36 16.38 11.42
C ILE A 46 5.76 16.51 12.02
N ILE A 47 6.22 15.55 12.80
CA ILE A 47 7.52 15.58 13.48
C ILE A 47 8.67 15.20 12.54
N THR A 48 8.53 14.12 11.80
CA THR A 48 9.61 13.50 10.99
C THR A 48 9.50 13.81 9.50
N GLY A 49 8.34 14.28 9.03
CA GLY A 49 8.03 14.36 7.60
C GLY A 49 7.69 13.00 7.00
N VAL A 50 7.38 13.01 5.70
CA VAL A 50 7.18 11.77 4.93
C VAL A 50 8.51 11.35 4.31
N ASN A 51 8.94 10.12 4.56
CA ASN A 51 10.15 9.56 3.98
C ASN A 51 9.89 9.15 2.51
N LEU A 52 10.11 10.09 1.59
CA LEU A 52 9.97 9.84 0.15
C LEU A 52 11.31 9.40 -0.43
N GLY A 53 11.30 8.33 -1.22
CA GLY A 53 12.45 7.89 -2.00
C GLY A 53 12.80 8.81 -3.17
N VAL A 54 13.96 8.56 -3.77
CA VAL A 54 14.44 9.30 -4.95
C VAL A 54 13.46 9.25 -6.12
N ASP A 55 12.67 8.18 -6.23
CA ASP A 55 11.60 8.03 -7.23
C ASP A 55 10.59 9.19 -7.19
N PHE A 56 10.33 9.72 -5.98
CA PHE A 56 9.35 10.78 -5.74
C PHE A 56 9.96 12.14 -5.35
N LYS A 57 11.20 12.16 -4.85
CA LYS A 57 11.92 13.42 -4.61
C LYS A 57 12.71 13.87 -5.85
N GLY A 58 13.17 12.92 -6.66
CA GLY A 58 14.22 13.11 -7.64
C GLY A 58 15.60 13.08 -6.98
N GLY A 59 16.67 12.97 -7.75
CA GLY A 59 18.04 12.87 -7.23
C GLY A 59 18.70 11.57 -7.64
N SER A 60 19.71 11.16 -6.87
CA SER A 60 20.46 9.92 -7.14
C SER A 60 20.60 9.09 -5.87
N ASP A 61 20.54 7.77 -6.02
CA ASP A 61 20.75 6.79 -4.96
C ASP A 61 22.05 6.04 -5.23
N ILE A 62 23.02 6.16 -4.32
CA ILE A 62 24.34 5.56 -4.41
C ILE A 62 24.36 4.37 -3.46
N SER A 63 24.39 3.16 -4.02
CA SER A 63 24.51 1.92 -3.25
C SER A 63 25.97 1.46 -3.23
N VAL A 64 26.52 1.32 -2.02
CA VAL A 64 27.86 0.83 -1.76
C VAL A 64 27.75 -0.55 -1.14
N VAL A 65 28.13 -1.60 -1.88
CA VAL A 65 28.08 -2.99 -1.46
C VAL A 65 29.48 -3.55 -1.37
N SER A 66 29.99 -3.78 -0.15
CA SER A 66 31.32 -4.35 0.10
C SER A 66 31.23 -5.75 0.69
N ASN A 67 32.34 -6.47 0.61
CA ASN A 67 32.53 -7.76 1.28
C ASN A 67 32.93 -7.60 2.75
N SER A 68 33.27 -6.39 3.20
CA SER A 68 33.69 -6.04 4.54
C SER A 68 32.73 -5.06 5.21
N LYS A 69 32.84 -4.94 6.54
CA LYS A 69 32.05 -3.96 7.29
C LYS A 69 32.41 -2.54 6.87
N ILE A 70 31.40 -1.75 6.48
CA ILE A 70 31.54 -0.34 6.09
C ILE A 70 30.91 0.56 7.15
N ASN A 71 31.59 1.66 7.45
CA ASN A 71 31.07 2.71 8.31
C ASN A 71 30.19 3.69 7.49
N PRO A 72 28.87 3.77 7.75
CA PRO A 72 27.98 4.66 7.00
C PRO A 72 28.40 6.14 7.02
N ASN A 73 28.92 6.60 8.16
CA ASN A 73 29.35 8.00 8.30
C ASN A 73 30.58 8.33 7.43
N GLU A 74 31.45 7.34 7.17
CA GLU A 74 32.59 7.53 6.28
C GLU A 74 32.16 7.58 4.82
N VAL A 75 31.18 6.75 4.43
CA VAL A 75 30.62 6.77 3.08
C VAL A 75 29.90 8.10 2.84
N GLU A 76 29.10 8.56 3.81
CA GLU A 76 28.43 9.86 3.76
C GLU A 76 29.44 11.00 3.51
N LYS A 77 30.48 11.08 4.33
CA LYS A 77 31.53 12.07 4.15
C LYS A 77 32.20 12.00 2.79
N SER A 78 32.47 10.78 2.30
CA SER A 78 33.09 10.62 0.98
C SER A 78 32.20 11.14 -0.15
N VAL A 79 30.89 10.96 -0.03
CA VAL A 79 29.92 11.48 -1.00
C VAL A 79 29.80 13.02 -0.89
N GLN A 80 29.82 13.56 0.34
CA GLN A 80 29.84 15.00 0.59
C GLN A 80 31.13 15.64 0.06
N ASP A 81 32.31 15.00 0.23
CA ASP A 81 33.60 15.47 -0.30
C ASP A 81 33.64 15.50 -1.84
N LEU A 82 32.79 14.71 -2.50
CA LEU A 82 32.56 14.79 -3.96
C LEU A 82 31.72 16.01 -4.39
N GLY A 83 31.17 16.76 -3.41
CA GLY A 83 30.38 17.95 -3.65
C GLY A 83 28.88 17.73 -3.72
N TYR A 84 28.39 16.51 -3.43
CA TYR A 84 26.96 16.19 -3.49
C TYR A 84 26.26 16.46 -2.17
N LYS A 85 25.00 16.92 -2.26
CA LYS A 85 24.15 17.16 -1.12
C LYS A 85 23.44 15.89 -0.67
N VAL A 86 23.97 15.27 0.41
CA VAL A 86 23.37 14.08 1.00
C VAL A 86 22.06 14.43 1.69
N SER A 87 20.99 13.71 1.35
CA SER A 87 19.66 13.86 1.93
C SER A 87 19.31 12.77 2.95
N ASP A 88 19.87 11.56 2.78
CA ASP A 88 19.61 10.44 3.68
C ASP A 88 20.71 9.37 3.54
N VAL A 89 20.97 8.63 4.63
CA VAL A 89 21.88 7.49 4.63
C VAL A 89 21.21 6.34 5.36
N THR A 90 21.06 5.22 4.66
CA THR A 90 20.46 4.01 5.21
C THR A 90 21.39 2.82 5.06
N THR A 91 21.28 1.85 5.96
CA THR A 91 22.07 0.60 5.92
C THR A 91 21.12 -0.58 5.89
N GLN A 92 21.39 -1.53 5.01
CA GLN A 92 20.64 -2.79 5.00
C GLN A 92 21.28 -3.84 5.94
N ASN A 93 22.61 -3.82 6.00
CA ASN A 93 23.42 -4.69 6.84
C ASN A 93 24.79 -4.01 7.08
N ASP A 94 25.70 -4.67 7.78
CA ASP A 94 27.05 -4.14 8.08
C ASP A 94 27.92 -3.87 6.84
N SER A 95 27.51 -4.37 5.66
CA SER A 95 28.31 -4.31 4.42
C SER A 95 27.64 -3.54 3.27
N THR A 96 26.41 -3.06 3.47
CA THR A 96 25.68 -2.34 2.41
C THR A 96 25.16 -1.01 2.95
N VAL A 97 25.56 0.07 2.29
CA VAL A 97 25.17 1.45 2.62
C VAL A 97 24.53 2.08 1.39
N TYR A 98 23.37 2.71 1.60
CA TYR A 98 22.68 3.50 0.60
C TYR A 98 22.79 4.97 0.97
N VAL A 99 23.31 5.80 0.06
CA VAL A 99 23.42 7.25 0.23
C VAL A 99 22.58 7.94 -0.82
N LYS A 100 21.56 8.66 -0.38
CA LYS A 100 20.69 9.45 -1.26
C LYS A 100 21.19 10.87 -1.35
N VAL A 101 21.30 11.36 -2.57
CA VAL A 101 21.70 12.74 -2.85
C VAL A 101 20.60 13.46 -3.61
N GLU A 102 20.44 14.77 -3.31
CA GLU A 102 19.45 15.62 -4.00
C GLU A 102 19.85 15.89 -5.47
N ASP A 103 21.14 15.71 -5.78
CA ASP A 103 21.71 15.99 -7.09
C ASP A 103 21.35 14.89 -8.09
N VAL A 104 20.97 15.30 -9.30
CA VAL A 104 20.74 14.40 -10.44
C VAL A 104 22.07 14.25 -11.17
N LEU A 105 22.79 13.16 -10.90
CA LEU A 105 24.12 12.92 -11.46
C LEU A 105 24.06 12.71 -12.99
N THR A 106 24.97 13.34 -13.70
CA THR A 106 25.21 13.10 -15.12
C THR A 106 26.04 11.82 -15.34
N GLU A 107 26.07 11.28 -16.55
CA GLU A 107 26.84 10.07 -16.86
C GLU A 107 28.33 10.17 -16.48
N ASN A 108 28.93 11.36 -16.66
CA ASN A 108 30.33 11.57 -16.31
C ASN A 108 30.53 11.59 -14.78
N GLU A 109 29.62 12.22 -14.04
CA GLU A 109 29.62 12.24 -12.58
C GLU A 109 29.40 10.84 -12.01
N ILE A 110 28.49 10.05 -12.59
CA ILE A 110 28.25 8.65 -12.23
C ILE A 110 29.58 7.87 -12.31
N LYS A 111 30.25 7.88 -13.48
CA LYS A 111 31.51 7.17 -13.68
C LYS A 111 32.60 7.63 -12.72
N THR A 112 32.71 8.94 -12.50
CA THR A 112 33.71 9.50 -11.60
C THR A 112 33.45 9.09 -10.15
N THR A 113 32.21 9.12 -9.73
CA THR A 113 31.77 8.74 -8.39
C THR A 113 31.97 7.25 -8.16
N GLN A 114 31.56 6.41 -9.13
CA GLN A 114 31.78 4.96 -9.08
C GLN A 114 33.27 4.63 -8.88
N ASN A 115 34.15 5.09 -9.78
CA ASN A 115 35.56 4.80 -9.72
C ASN A 115 36.19 5.21 -8.37
N LYS A 116 35.87 6.42 -7.88
CA LYS A 116 36.43 6.92 -6.62
C LYS A 116 35.96 6.13 -5.39
N LEU A 117 34.69 5.70 -5.37
CA LEU A 117 34.15 4.93 -4.25
C LEU A 117 34.55 3.46 -4.35
N GLU A 118 34.65 2.87 -5.55
CA GLU A 118 35.17 1.51 -5.76
C GLU A 118 36.61 1.39 -5.31
N ASP A 119 37.49 2.32 -5.72
CA ASP A 119 38.89 2.35 -5.32
C ASP A 119 39.08 2.52 -3.79
N LYS A 120 38.17 3.31 -3.16
CA LYS A 120 38.31 3.62 -1.73
C LYS A 120 37.80 2.51 -0.82
N TYR A 121 36.70 1.83 -1.22
CA TYR A 121 36.01 0.88 -0.33
C TYR A 121 36.14 -0.58 -0.77
N ASP A 122 36.84 -0.86 -1.88
CA ASP A 122 36.87 -2.19 -2.51
C ASP A 122 35.46 -2.81 -2.57
N ALA A 123 34.52 -2.00 -3.09
CA ALA A 123 33.09 -2.24 -3.04
C ALA A 123 32.46 -2.12 -4.44
N LYS A 124 31.39 -2.85 -4.68
CA LYS A 124 30.56 -2.65 -5.87
C LYS A 124 29.69 -1.42 -5.67
N ILE A 125 29.76 -0.46 -6.58
CA ILE A 125 28.98 0.77 -6.53
C ILE A 125 27.90 0.73 -7.62
N GLU A 126 26.64 0.88 -7.21
CA GLU A 126 25.52 1.04 -8.12
C GLU A 126 24.89 2.42 -7.89
N ILE A 127 24.64 3.18 -8.96
CA ILE A 127 24.06 4.51 -8.89
C ILE A 127 22.78 4.53 -9.73
N ALA A 128 21.67 4.72 -9.07
CA ALA A 128 20.36 4.92 -9.70
C ALA A 128 20.05 6.42 -9.74
N VAL A 129 19.66 6.95 -10.88
CA VAL A 129 19.35 8.37 -11.07
C VAL A 129 17.91 8.56 -11.51
N VAL A 130 17.19 9.41 -10.80
CA VAL A 130 15.82 9.78 -11.14
C VAL A 130 15.73 11.27 -11.43
N SER A 131 15.62 11.59 -12.71
CA SER A 131 15.43 12.98 -13.14
C SER A 131 14.02 13.48 -12.81
N ASN A 132 13.85 14.81 -12.78
CA ASN A 132 12.55 15.45 -12.54
C ASN A 132 11.48 15.05 -13.58
N VAL A 133 11.86 14.70 -14.79
CA VAL A 133 10.94 14.21 -15.83
C VAL A 133 10.44 12.82 -15.46
N VAL A 134 11.37 11.90 -15.17
CA VAL A 134 11.07 10.52 -14.76
C VAL A 134 10.21 10.51 -13.51
N LYS A 135 10.57 11.27 -12.48
CA LYS A 135 9.77 11.46 -11.25
C LYS A 135 8.33 11.83 -11.56
N ARG A 136 8.12 12.87 -12.41
CA ARG A 136 6.77 13.33 -12.77
C ARG A 136 5.98 12.24 -13.49
N ASP A 137 6.63 11.49 -14.39
CA ASP A 137 5.99 10.42 -15.14
C ASP A 137 5.65 9.23 -14.23
N LEU A 138 6.51 8.88 -13.28
CA LEU A 138 6.23 7.84 -12.27
C LEU A 138 5.00 8.21 -11.43
N ILE A 139 4.94 9.41 -10.87
CA ILE A 139 3.80 9.88 -10.07
C ILE A 139 2.52 9.89 -10.90
N LYS A 140 2.58 10.44 -12.12
CA LYS A 140 1.43 10.50 -13.02
C LYS A 140 0.90 9.11 -13.35
N ASN A 141 1.78 8.19 -13.72
CA ASN A 141 1.40 6.83 -14.09
C ASN A 141 0.86 6.05 -12.88
N ALA A 142 1.41 6.25 -11.68
CA ALA A 142 0.89 5.66 -10.44
C ALA A 142 -0.55 6.11 -10.15
N ILE A 143 -0.83 7.41 -10.25
CA ILE A 143 -2.17 7.97 -10.06
C ILE A 143 -3.15 7.42 -11.12
N ILE A 144 -2.73 7.39 -12.38
CA ILE A 144 -3.55 6.86 -13.48
C ILE A 144 -3.85 5.37 -13.25
N ALA A 145 -2.85 4.56 -12.91
CA ALA A 145 -3.03 3.13 -12.63
C ALA A 145 -4.02 2.90 -11.48
N LEU A 146 -3.91 3.68 -10.41
CA LEU A 146 -4.81 3.60 -9.27
C LEU A 146 -6.25 3.99 -9.65
N LEU A 147 -6.43 5.06 -10.43
CA LEU A 147 -7.74 5.47 -10.93
C LEU A 147 -8.37 4.38 -11.81
N PHE A 148 -7.62 3.79 -12.74
CA PHE A 148 -8.11 2.69 -13.56
C PHE A 148 -8.49 1.47 -12.72
N ALA A 149 -7.71 1.14 -11.69
CA ALA A 149 -8.05 0.07 -10.77
C ALA A 149 -9.38 0.35 -10.04
N PHE A 150 -9.57 1.56 -9.49
CA PHE A 150 -10.82 1.95 -8.81
C PHE A 150 -12.02 1.92 -9.75
N VAL A 151 -11.90 2.48 -10.95
CA VAL A 151 -12.98 2.47 -11.95
C VAL A 151 -13.31 1.04 -12.38
N GLY A 152 -12.31 0.22 -12.66
CA GLY A 152 -12.50 -1.19 -13.03
C GLY A 152 -13.22 -1.98 -11.95
N ILE A 153 -12.82 -1.80 -10.68
CA ILE A 153 -13.44 -2.43 -9.52
C ILE A 153 -14.89 -1.94 -9.36
N ALA A 154 -15.14 -0.64 -9.46
CA ALA A 154 -16.48 -0.06 -9.35
C ALA A 154 -17.42 -0.63 -10.41
N LEU A 155 -16.96 -0.69 -11.66
CA LEU A 155 -17.72 -1.27 -12.77
C LEU A 155 -18.00 -2.76 -12.53
N TYR A 156 -16.99 -3.54 -12.19
CA TYR A 156 -17.13 -4.97 -11.94
C TYR A 156 -18.15 -5.26 -10.83
N ILE A 157 -18.04 -4.55 -9.69
CA ILE A 157 -18.95 -4.76 -8.56
C ILE A 157 -20.38 -4.27 -8.91
N SER A 158 -20.52 -3.14 -9.61
CA SER A 158 -21.83 -2.61 -10.01
C SER A 158 -22.56 -3.52 -10.98
N LEU A 159 -21.84 -4.22 -11.85
CA LEU A 159 -22.42 -5.20 -12.78
C LEU A 159 -22.82 -6.49 -12.08
N ARG A 160 -22.09 -6.91 -11.05
CA ARG A 160 -22.29 -8.17 -10.34
C ARG A 160 -23.27 -8.03 -9.16
N TYR A 161 -23.27 -6.86 -8.49
CA TYR A 161 -24.05 -6.55 -7.29
C TYR A 161 -24.83 -5.25 -7.46
N LYS A 162 -25.55 -4.82 -6.42
CA LYS A 162 -26.18 -3.50 -6.38
C LYS A 162 -25.12 -2.41 -6.25
N PHE A 163 -25.36 -1.23 -6.80
CA PHE A 163 -24.41 -0.09 -6.76
C PHE A 163 -23.94 0.28 -5.35
N SER A 164 -24.77 0.11 -4.32
CA SER A 164 -24.38 0.35 -2.91
C SER A 164 -23.21 -0.52 -2.45
N TYR A 165 -23.08 -1.74 -2.96
CA TYR A 165 -21.92 -2.61 -2.67
C TYR A 165 -20.65 -2.06 -3.30
N ALA A 166 -20.73 -1.48 -4.50
CA ALA A 166 -19.58 -0.86 -5.14
C ALA A 166 -19.06 0.34 -4.32
N VAL A 167 -19.95 1.20 -3.85
CA VAL A 167 -19.58 2.33 -2.98
C VAL A 167 -18.93 1.85 -1.69
N SER A 168 -19.50 0.84 -1.01
CA SER A 168 -18.94 0.27 0.21
C SER A 168 -17.56 -0.34 0.00
N ALA A 169 -17.36 -1.06 -1.12
CA ALA A 169 -16.07 -1.63 -1.47
C ALA A 169 -15.00 -0.55 -1.73
N LEU A 170 -15.35 0.51 -2.45
CA LEU A 170 -14.43 1.61 -2.72
C LEU A 170 -14.02 2.36 -1.44
N ILE A 171 -14.95 2.55 -0.50
CA ILE A 171 -14.64 3.15 0.81
C ILE A 171 -13.68 2.26 1.60
N ALA A 172 -13.92 0.94 1.62
CA ALA A 172 -13.03 -0.01 2.27
C ALA A 172 -11.62 0.01 1.66
N LEU A 173 -11.53 -0.03 0.32
CA LEU A 173 -10.24 0.07 -0.39
C LEU A 173 -9.49 1.38 -0.10
N ALA A 174 -10.21 2.50 -0.06
CA ALA A 174 -9.61 3.79 0.29
C ALA A 174 -9.07 3.77 1.73
N GLN A 175 -9.80 3.17 2.66
CA GLN A 175 -9.34 2.99 4.04
C GLN A 175 -8.08 2.13 4.12
N ASP A 176 -7.99 1.03 3.37
CA ASP A 176 -6.82 0.15 3.35
C ASP A 176 -5.57 0.88 2.85
N ILE A 177 -5.71 1.68 1.77
CA ILE A 177 -4.62 2.50 1.23
C ILE A 177 -4.15 3.55 2.24
N ILE A 178 -5.11 4.26 2.87
CA ILE A 178 -4.79 5.24 3.91
C ILE A 178 -4.08 4.57 5.09
N MET A 179 -4.55 3.40 5.52
CA MET A 179 -3.94 2.65 6.62
C MET A 179 -2.52 2.22 6.29
N MET A 180 -2.27 1.74 5.07
CA MET A 180 -0.93 1.42 4.60
C MET A 180 -0.01 2.65 4.63
N PHE A 181 -0.49 3.80 4.14
CA PHE A 181 0.26 5.06 4.21
C PHE A 181 0.59 5.43 5.66
N CYS A 182 -0.37 5.30 6.57
CA CYS A 182 -0.18 5.57 7.99
C CYS A 182 0.91 4.69 8.60
N LEU A 183 0.91 3.39 8.31
CA LEU A 183 1.93 2.46 8.81
C LEU A 183 3.31 2.80 8.26
N PHE A 184 3.43 3.08 6.96
CA PHE A 184 4.70 3.50 6.37
C PHE A 184 5.24 4.78 7.02
N SER A 185 4.36 5.75 7.28
CA SER A 185 4.75 7.00 7.96
C SER A 185 5.18 6.76 9.42
N ILE A 186 4.45 5.94 10.19
CA ILE A 186 4.78 5.64 11.61
C ILE A 186 6.13 4.95 11.73
N PHE A 187 6.40 3.98 10.84
CA PHE A 187 7.66 3.24 10.86
C PHE A 187 8.79 3.91 10.06
N ASN A 188 8.54 5.12 9.55
CA ASN A 188 9.46 5.87 8.69
C ASN A 188 9.99 5.04 7.51
N ILE A 189 9.15 4.15 6.96
CA ILE A 189 9.49 3.33 5.81
C ILE A 189 9.47 4.20 4.56
N GLU A 190 10.44 4.02 3.69
CA GLU A 190 10.56 4.77 2.46
C GLU A 190 9.41 4.50 1.49
N ILE A 191 8.80 5.57 0.99
CA ILE A 191 7.79 5.54 -0.06
C ILE A 191 8.49 5.71 -1.42
N ASN A 192 8.62 4.63 -2.15
CA ASN A 192 9.24 4.54 -3.47
C ASN A 192 8.32 3.82 -4.47
N THR A 193 8.81 3.47 -5.66
CA THR A 193 8.02 2.77 -6.68
C THR A 193 7.49 1.41 -6.19
N MET A 194 8.25 0.70 -5.32
CA MET A 194 7.80 -0.56 -4.72
C MET A 194 6.56 -0.38 -3.83
N TYR A 195 6.41 0.78 -3.18
CA TYR A 195 5.21 1.13 -2.43
C TYR A 195 3.96 1.17 -3.31
N ILE A 196 4.07 1.67 -4.56
CA ILE A 196 2.95 1.66 -5.51
C ILE A 196 2.56 0.23 -5.88
N ALA A 197 3.54 -0.64 -6.13
CA ALA A 197 3.28 -2.05 -6.39
C ALA A 197 2.59 -2.74 -5.19
N ALA A 198 3.02 -2.41 -3.98
CA ALA A 198 2.39 -2.92 -2.75
C ALA A 198 0.94 -2.43 -2.58
N ILE A 199 0.64 -1.15 -2.87
CA ILE A 199 -0.75 -0.64 -2.90
C ILE A 199 -1.61 -1.46 -3.86
N LEU A 200 -1.16 -1.65 -5.11
CA LEU A 200 -1.92 -2.41 -6.11
C LEU A 200 -2.16 -3.85 -5.66
N THR A 201 -1.18 -4.45 -4.99
CA THR A 201 -1.30 -5.80 -4.41
C THR A 201 -2.36 -5.83 -3.30
N ILE A 202 -2.32 -4.88 -2.37
CA ILE A 202 -3.32 -4.78 -1.28
C ILE A 202 -4.71 -4.55 -1.85
N VAL A 203 -4.86 -3.68 -2.85
CA VAL A 203 -6.14 -3.46 -3.55
C VAL A 203 -6.67 -4.79 -4.12
N GLY A 204 -5.81 -5.59 -4.76
CA GLY A 204 -6.18 -6.91 -5.28
C GLY A 204 -6.64 -7.89 -4.19
N TYR A 205 -5.95 -7.97 -3.08
CA TYR A 205 -6.34 -8.81 -1.94
C TYR A 205 -7.60 -8.32 -1.25
N SER A 206 -7.70 -7.03 -0.98
CA SER A 206 -8.85 -6.43 -0.28
C SER A 206 -10.13 -6.61 -1.06
N ILE A 207 -10.10 -6.39 -2.39
CA ILE A 207 -11.29 -6.60 -3.23
C ILE A 207 -11.72 -8.07 -3.27
N ASN A 208 -10.78 -9.01 -3.30
CA ASN A 208 -11.09 -10.43 -3.26
C ASN A 208 -11.84 -10.81 -1.97
N ASN A 209 -11.35 -10.35 -0.82
CA ASN A 209 -12.01 -10.58 0.47
C ASN A 209 -13.40 -9.93 0.53
N THR A 210 -13.51 -8.69 0.04
CA THR A 210 -14.78 -7.97 -0.03
C THR A 210 -15.83 -8.70 -0.89
N ILE A 211 -15.42 -9.26 -2.04
CA ILE A 211 -16.29 -10.04 -2.90
C ILE A 211 -16.78 -11.31 -2.20
N VAL A 212 -15.90 -12.01 -1.49
CA VAL A 212 -16.27 -13.21 -0.72
C VAL A 212 -17.32 -12.86 0.35
N ILE A 213 -17.15 -11.75 1.07
CA ILE A 213 -18.14 -11.28 2.05
C ILE A 213 -19.46 -10.95 1.35
N PHE A 214 -19.45 -10.24 0.23
CA PHE A 214 -20.67 -9.88 -0.51
C PHE A 214 -21.40 -11.11 -1.05
N ASP A 215 -20.69 -12.10 -1.58
CA ASP A 215 -21.29 -13.37 -2.01
C ASP A 215 -21.92 -14.10 -0.82
N ARG A 216 -21.26 -14.07 0.36
CA ARG A 216 -21.78 -14.68 1.58
C ARG A 216 -23.04 -13.97 2.10
N ILE A 217 -23.04 -12.62 2.12
CA ILE A 217 -24.24 -11.82 2.44
C ILE A 217 -25.40 -12.21 1.53
N ARG A 218 -25.14 -12.31 0.23
CA ARG A 218 -26.16 -12.66 -0.76
C ARG A 218 -26.67 -14.11 -0.60
N GLU A 219 -25.80 -15.06 -0.27
CA GLU A 219 -26.18 -16.44 0.04
C GLU A 219 -27.07 -16.50 1.28
N ASN A 220 -26.60 -15.90 2.39
CA ASN A 220 -27.34 -15.88 3.67
C ASN A 220 -28.66 -15.12 3.56
N MET A 221 -28.74 -14.05 2.78
CA MET A 221 -29.99 -13.34 2.51
C MET A 221 -31.06 -14.28 1.89
N LYS A 222 -30.67 -15.15 0.97
CA LYS A 222 -31.58 -16.16 0.37
C LYS A 222 -31.98 -17.24 1.37
N ILE A 223 -31.03 -17.76 2.17
CA ILE A 223 -31.28 -18.79 3.18
C ILE A 223 -32.24 -18.27 4.24
N MET A 224 -32.05 -17.04 4.70
CA MET A 224 -32.92 -16.39 5.71
C MET A 224 -34.24 -15.88 5.12
N LYS A 225 -34.47 -16.04 3.81
CA LYS A 225 -35.68 -15.58 3.07
C LYS A 225 -35.97 -14.09 3.26
N LEU A 226 -34.93 -13.28 3.35
CA LEU A 226 -35.01 -11.83 3.60
C LEU A 226 -35.12 -11.02 2.30
N GLU A 227 -35.91 -11.49 1.33
CA GLU A 227 -35.99 -10.84 0.01
C GLU A 227 -36.90 -9.59 0.00
N ASN A 228 -37.84 -9.46 0.95
CA ASN A 228 -38.80 -8.36 1.01
C ASN A 228 -38.85 -7.73 2.40
N LYS A 229 -38.57 -6.41 2.51
CA LYS A 229 -38.62 -5.60 3.72
C LYS A 229 -37.86 -6.22 4.93
N ILE A 230 -36.55 -6.08 4.89
CA ILE A 230 -35.65 -6.54 5.96
C ILE A 230 -35.74 -5.53 7.12
N SER A 231 -35.96 -6.01 8.36
CA SER A 231 -35.80 -5.18 9.55
C SER A 231 -34.33 -4.84 9.78
N LYS A 232 -34.02 -3.77 10.51
CA LYS A 232 -32.63 -3.41 10.83
C LYS A 232 -31.94 -4.55 11.61
N GLU A 233 -32.64 -5.17 12.52
CA GLU A 233 -32.12 -6.29 13.33
C GLU A 233 -31.78 -7.52 12.50
N ASP A 234 -32.62 -7.85 11.49
CA ASP A 234 -32.35 -8.96 10.58
C ASP A 234 -31.18 -8.67 9.65
N TYR A 235 -31.05 -7.39 9.23
CA TYR A 235 -29.91 -6.97 8.44
C TYR A 235 -28.59 -7.04 9.23
N ASP A 236 -28.59 -6.59 10.49
CA ASP A 236 -27.44 -6.63 11.36
C ASP A 236 -27.01 -8.10 11.61
N LYS A 237 -27.98 -9.01 11.86
CA LYS A 237 -27.72 -10.45 11.97
C LYS A 237 -27.18 -11.05 10.68
N LEU A 238 -27.75 -10.64 9.53
CA LEU A 238 -27.30 -11.11 8.23
C LEU A 238 -25.85 -10.76 7.99
N VAL A 239 -25.45 -9.54 8.28
CA VAL A 239 -24.06 -9.08 8.10
C VAL A 239 -23.14 -9.80 9.10
N ASP A 240 -23.50 -9.83 10.40
CA ASP A 240 -22.69 -10.48 11.45
C ASP A 240 -22.45 -11.97 11.17
N THR A 241 -23.39 -12.66 10.51
CA THR A 241 -23.24 -14.08 10.14
C THR A 241 -22.52 -14.31 8.82
N SER A 242 -22.26 -13.23 8.08
CA SER A 242 -21.63 -13.29 6.76
C SER A 242 -20.14 -12.93 6.79
N ILE A 243 -19.68 -12.29 7.85
CA ILE A 243 -18.29 -11.97 8.15
C ILE A 243 -17.65 -13.13 8.93
#